data_37dd693fbc161332f2232d7bdac18c3a
#
_entry.id   37dd693fbc161332f2232d7bdac18c3a
#
_cell.length_a   1.000
_cell.length_b   1.000
_cell.length_c   1.000
_cell.angle_alpha   90.00
_cell.angle_beta   90.00
_cell.angle_gamma   90.00
#
_symmetry.space_group_name_H-M   'P 1'
#
loop_
_entity.id
_entity.type
_entity.pdbx_description
1 polymer ?
#
loop_
_entity_poly.entity_id
_entity_poly.type
_entity_poly.pdbx_seq_one_letter_code
_entity_poly.pdbx_strand_id
1 'polypeptide(L)'
;MSKVVDARLRDRPVPRVSVAQMERGHVAREKRMKGSRLAFLDQRLPAHERENISIIGMGVTENITDPDLAPKIAAGAYGFAVGYIRAENGKGAALHRHPTEEIFTPIRGDWEIYWLEGEVERSVKLGPGDIVNVPIGIYRGFRGASDDPDALLFAAVGGPDTGRIDWHPSVIEAARRTGLAVDAAGNLLEGSAATSDLVAQETVDLRLRGRNVPRISAAAMEKSSVARVAAMKGSAIAFVDQRIPGHEREIIDVIGMGVTENAEDPNLAPKIATPAHGFAVTYIRAGKGKGAALHRHPTEEVFTPIKGTWEVFWMEGDMESAVALEPGDIVNVPIGIFRGFRNVSDHPDALLLALIGGPDPGKVDWHPKVIADARATGLAIDDDGNLIVATAAQ
;
A
#
# COMPACT_ATOMS: atom_id res chain seq x y z
N MET A 1 11.73 10.62 34.03
CA MET A 1 10.84 9.77 33.22
C MET A 1 11.48 9.64 31.86
N SER A 2 11.96 8.46 31.48
CA SER A 2 12.54 8.21 30.16
C SER A 2 11.44 8.41 29.11
N LYS A 3 11.64 9.28 28.16
CA LYS A 3 10.79 9.45 27.00
C LYS A 3 11.22 8.38 26.01
N VAL A 4 10.37 7.40 25.76
CA VAL A 4 10.64 6.43 24.66
C VAL A 4 10.43 7.18 23.36
N VAL A 5 11.52 7.66 22.78
CA VAL A 5 11.52 8.32 21.48
C VAL A 5 12.45 7.55 20.58
N ASP A 6 12.00 7.20 19.39
CA ASP A 6 12.86 6.61 18.37
C ASP A 6 14.06 7.54 18.11
N ALA A 7 15.27 6.99 18.07
CA ALA A 7 16.50 7.77 17.91
C ALA A 7 16.48 8.64 16.64
N ARG A 8 15.78 8.19 15.60
CA ARG A 8 15.62 8.92 14.33
C ARG A 8 14.75 10.20 14.45
N LEU A 9 13.95 10.30 15.52
CA LEU A 9 13.08 11.46 15.80
C LEU A 9 13.63 12.37 16.91
N ARG A 10 14.62 11.92 17.69
CA ARG A 10 15.04 12.56 18.94
C ARG A 10 15.34 14.06 18.81
N ASP A 11 16.06 14.45 17.76
CA ASP A 11 16.50 15.82 17.53
C ASP A 11 15.79 16.48 16.32
N ARG A 12 14.76 15.82 15.80
CA ARG A 12 13.98 16.39 14.70
C ARG A 12 12.92 17.34 15.22
N PRO A 13 12.88 18.59 14.71
CA PRO A 13 11.78 19.49 15.00
C PRO A 13 10.47 18.89 14.48
N VAL A 14 9.39 19.09 15.19
CA VAL A 14 8.06 18.70 14.70
C VAL A 14 7.70 19.61 13.51
N PRO A 15 7.45 19.05 12.31
CA PRO A 15 7.09 19.84 11.16
C PRO A 15 5.78 20.60 11.41
N ARG A 16 5.69 21.83 10.91
CA ARG A 16 4.44 22.60 10.86
C ARG A 16 3.92 22.53 9.43
N VAL A 17 2.76 21.93 9.25
CA VAL A 17 2.15 21.73 7.94
C VAL A 17 0.72 22.26 8.01
N SER A 18 0.40 23.29 7.23
CA SER A 18 -0.96 23.80 7.15
C SER A 18 -1.85 22.85 6.33
N VAL A 19 -3.17 22.95 6.50
CA VAL A 19 -4.14 22.17 5.69
C VAL A 19 -3.87 22.34 4.19
N ALA A 20 -3.60 23.57 3.75
CA ALA A 20 -3.31 23.84 2.35
C ALA A 20 -2.01 23.21 1.85
N GLN A 21 -1.00 23.08 2.70
CA GLN A 21 0.26 22.36 2.35
C GLN A 21 0.03 20.85 2.33
N MET A 22 -0.73 20.32 3.30
CA MET A 22 -1.10 18.90 3.33
C MET A 22 -1.86 18.52 2.06
N GLU A 23 -2.91 19.28 1.70
CA GLU A 23 -3.70 19.03 0.48
C GLU A 23 -2.86 19.10 -0.80
N ARG A 24 -1.95 20.07 -0.93
CA ARG A 24 -1.16 20.22 -2.15
C ARG A 24 -0.01 19.23 -2.29
N GLY A 25 0.62 18.84 -1.20
CA GLY A 25 1.87 18.06 -1.24
C GLY A 25 1.74 16.62 -0.80
N HIS A 26 0.70 16.30 -0.06
CA HIS A 26 0.59 15.01 0.63
C HIS A 26 -0.74 14.29 0.43
N VAL A 27 -1.73 14.91 -0.19
CA VAL A 27 -3.04 14.30 -0.45
C VAL A 27 -3.26 14.15 -1.95
N ALA A 28 -3.66 12.97 -2.37
CA ALA A 28 -4.13 12.71 -3.71
C ALA A 28 -5.62 12.35 -3.67
N ARG A 29 -6.45 13.17 -4.32
CA ARG A 29 -7.91 13.01 -4.38
C ARG A 29 -8.29 12.11 -5.54
N GLU A 30 -8.88 10.96 -5.24
CA GLU A 30 -9.16 9.90 -6.23
C GLU A 30 -9.91 10.42 -7.45
N LYS A 31 -10.97 11.19 -7.26
CA LYS A 31 -11.80 11.75 -8.34
C LYS A 31 -11.08 12.76 -9.24
N ARG A 32 -9.91 13.27 -8.83
CA ARG A 32 -9.11 14.23 -9.59
C ARG A 32 -7.88 13.60 -10.24
N MET A 33 -7.59 12.34 -9.90
CA MET A 33 -6.43 11.65 -10.44
C MET A 33 -6.67 11.27 -11.91
N LYS A 34 -5.66 11.53 -12.71
CA LYS A 34 -5.55 11.02 -14.08
C LYS A 34 -4.27 10.22 -14.19
N GLY A 35 -4.32 9.14 -14.94
CA GLY A 35 -3.20 8.27 -15.21
C GLY A 35 -2.95 8.09 -16.69
N SER A 36 -1.96 7.29 -16.99
CA SER A 36 -1.59 6.92 -18.35
C SER A 36 -2.42 5.74 -18.85
N ARG A 37 -2.78 5.81 -20.13
CA ARG A 37 -3.36 4.69 -20.89
C ARG A 37 -2.33 4.00 -21.78
N LEU A 38 -1.07 4.43 -21.69
CA LEU A 38 0.07 3.84 -22.41
C LEU A 38 1.33 3.85 -21.53
N ALA A 39 1.23 3.28 -20.32
CA ALA A 39 2.37 3.12 -19.43
C ALA A 39 3.22 1.90 -19.78
N PHE A 40 2.62 0.90 -20.47
CA PHE A 40 3.17 -0.44 -20.63
C PHE A 40 2.94 -1.03 -22.01
N LEU A 41 3.80 -1.96 -22.37
CA LEU A 41 3.82 -2.69 -23.63
C LEU A 41 2.49 -3.35 -24.01
N ASP A 42 1.74 -3.83 -23.03
CA ASP A 42 0.51 -4.59 -23.24
C ASP A 42 -0.74 -3.73 -23.45
N GLN A 43 -0.70 -2.43 -23.14
CA GLN A 43 -1.93 -1.61 -23.08
C GLN A 43 -2.62 -1.34 -24.44
N ARG A 44 -2.00 -1.73 -25.57
CA ARG A 44 -2.66 -1.77 -26.89
C ARG A 44 -3.18 -3.15 -27.28
N LEU A 45 -2.93 -4.16 -26.45
CA LEU A 45 -3.48 -5.49 -26.69
C LEU A 45 -4.98 -5.51 -26.33
N PRO A 46 -5.83 -6.21 -27.11
CA PRO A 46 -7.22 -6.41 -26.73
C PRO A 46 -7.37 -7.01 -25.34
N ALA A 47 -8.28 -6.48 -24.54
CA ALA A 47 -8.54 -6.83 -23.14
C ALA A 47 -7.43 -6.42 -22.15
N HIS A 48 -6.45 -5.58 -22.58
CA HIS A 48 -5.42 -5.06 -21.68
C HIS A 48 -5.44 -3.55 -21.53
N GLU A 49 -6.47 -2.89 -22.07
CA GLU A 49 -6.69 -1.46 -21.92
C GLU A 49 -7.01 -1.13 -20.46
N ARG A 50 -6.27 -0.21 -19.89
CA ARG A 50 -6.44 0.27 -18.52
C ARG A 50 -5.83 1.65 -18.32
N GLU A 51 -6.17 2.30 -17.24
CA GLU A 51 -5.50 3.51 -16.76
C GLU A 51 -4.61 3.17 -15.58
N ASN A 52 -3.33 3.51 -15.67
CA ASN A 52 -2.35 3.38 -14.59
C ASN A 52 -2.06 4.75 -13.97
N ILE A 53 -2.22 4.88 -12.67
CA ILE A 53 -2.05 6.12 -11.92
C ILE A 53 -0.92 5.93 -10.91
N SER A 54 0.22 6.59 -11.10
CA SER A 54 1.29 6.64 -10.10
C SER A 54 0.93 7.65 -9.02
N ILE A 55 0.95 7.25 -7.75
CA ILE A 55 0.57 8.12 -6.63
C ILE A 55 1.77 8.51 -5.80
N ILE A 56 2.57 7.53 -5.37
CA ILE A 56 3.81 7.72 -4.63
C ILE A 56 4.90 6.93 -5.34
N GLY A 57 5.99 7.58 -5.72
CA GLY A 57 7.03 6.96 -6.55
C GLY A 57 6.53 6.64 -7.96
N MET A 58 7.46 6.28 -8.82
CA MET A 58 7.11 5.92 -10.21
C MET A 58 6.64 4.47 -10.35
N GLY A 59 6.96 3.61 -9.36
CA GLY A 59 6.75 2.18 -9.50
C GLY A 59 7.52 1.59 -10.68
N VAL A 60 7.03 0.46 -11.18
CA VAL A 60 7.50 -0.09 -12.46
C VAL A 60 6.75 0.60 -13.58
N THR A 61 7.47 1.15 -14.55
CA THR A 61 6.89 1.74 -15.78
C THR A 61 7.85 1.61 -16.95
N GLU A 62 7.34 1.56 -18.16
CA GLU A 62 8.13 1.52 -19.39
C GLU A 62 8.09 2.84 -20.14
N ASN A 63 7.07 3.67 -19.92
CA ASN A 63 6.91 4.97 -20.58
C ASN A 63 7.23 6.13 -19.63
N ILE A 64 8.51 6.26 -19.28
CA ILE A 64 9.01 7.26 -18.31
C ILE A 64 8.82 8.71 -18.76
N THR A 65 8.55 8.94 -20.03
CA THR A 65 8.35 10.28 -20.60
C THR A 65 6.89 10.73 -20.61
N ASP A 66 5.95 9.83 -20.27
CA ASP A 66 4.54 10.18 -20.19
C ASP A 66 4.25 11.04 -18.95
N PRO A 67 3.83 12.31 -19.12
CA PRO A 67 3.57 13.22 -18.01
C PRO A 67 2.41 12.75 -17.11
N ASP A 68 1.48 11.94 -17.63
CA ASP A 68 0.35 11.40 -16.85
C ASP A 68 0.80 10.35 -15.82
N LEU A 69 2.03 9.82 -15.95
CA LEU A 69 2.67 8.92 -14.98
C LEU A 69 3.41 9.65 -13.85
N ALA A 70 3.51 10.98 -13.89
CA ALA A 70 4.10 11.72 -12.78
C ALA A 70 3.36 11.41 -11.48
N PRO A 71 4.08 11.10 -10.37
CA PRO A 71 3.48 10.84 -9.07
C PRO A 71 2.58 11.99 -8.62
N LYS A 72 1.41 11.65 -8.09
CA LYS A 72 0.42 12.65 -7.64
C LYS A 72 0.81 13.28 -6.29
N ILE A 73 1.61 12.55 -5.51
CA ILE A 73 2.23 13.05 -4.27
C ILE A 73 3.74 13.07 -4.50
N ALA A 74 4.32 14.27 -4.47
CA ALA A 74 5.73 14.52 -4.75
C ALA A 74 6.67 14.16 -3.57
N ALA A 75 6.21 13.41 -2.59
CA ALA A 75 7.04 12.90 -1.52
C ALA A 75 8.01 11.82 -2.07
N GLY A 76 9.21 11.73 -1.51
CA GLY A 76 10.20 10.73 -1.94
C GLY A 76 9.65 9.31 -1.79
N ALA A 77 10.11 8.39 -2.63
CA ALA A 77 9.82 6.97 -2.45
C ALA A 77 10.71 6.41 -1.33
N TYR A 78 10.10 5.85 -0.29
CA TYR A 78 10.81 5.38 0.92
C TYR A 78 10.83 3.87 1.03
N GLY A 79 11.11 3.21 -0.05
CA GLY A 79 11.17 1.76 -0.11
C GLY A 79 9.92 1.09 -0.67
N PHE A 80 8.98 1.87 -1.22
CA PHE A 80 7.81 1.36 -1.94
C PHE A 80 7.26 2.40 -2.93
N ALA A 81 6.49 1.93 -3.89
CA ALA A 81 5.68 2.77 -4.76
C ALA A 81 4.20 2.38 -4.63
N VAL A 82 3.31 3.35 -4.77
CA VAL A 82 1.85 3.15 -4.70
C VAL A 82 1.21 3.67 -5.98
N GLY A 83 0.31 2.87 -6.53
CA GLY A 83 -0.48 3.24 -7.68
C GLY A 83 -1.90 2.73 -7.62
N TYR A 84 -2.74 3.29 -8.49
CA TYR A 84 -4.07 2.79 -8.78
C TYR A 84 -4.18 2.32 -10.23
N ILE A 85 -5.04 1.35 -10.42
CA ILE A 85 -5.45 0.86 -11.72
C ILE A 85 -6.97 1.01 -11.85
N ARG A 86 -7.42 1.58 -12.99
CA ARG A 86 -8.81 1.55 -13.42
C ARG A 86 -8.92 0.75 -14.70
N ALA A 87 -9.81 -0.22 -14.71
CA ALA A 87 -10.11 -1.02 -15.90
C ALA A 87 -11.56 -1.51 -15.89
N GLU A 88 -12.11 -1.66 -17.07
CA GLU A 88 -13.42 -2.26 -17.27
C GLU A 88 -13.40 -3.77 -16.99
N ASN A 89 -14.57 -4.37 -16.85
CA ASN A 89 -14.71 -5.82 -16.70
C ASN A 89 -13.98 -6.57 -17.83
N GLY A 90 -13.21 -7.59 -17.46
CA GLY A 90 -12.39 -8.39 -18.36
C GLY A 90 -11.12 -7.70 -18.88
N LYS A 91 -10.87 -6.41 -18.55
CA LYS A 91 -9.67 -5.67 -18.96
C LYS A 91 -8.66 -5.53 -17.83
N GLY A 92 -7.35 -5.47 -18.15
CA GLY A 92 -6.31 -5.34 -17.13
C GLY A 92 -4.92 -5.62 -17.65
N ALA A 93 -3.99 -6.10 -16.82
CA ALA A 93 -2.62 -6.36 -17.22
C ALA A 93 -2.43 -7.79 -17.75
N ALA A 94 -1.63 -7.90 -18.82
CA ALA A 94 -1.19 -9.18 -19.36
C ALA A 94 -0.17 -9.86 -18.44
N LEU A 95 0.15 -11.14 -18.75
CA LEU A 95 1.11 -11.93 -17.97
C LEU A 95 2.50 -11.32 -17.97
N HIS A 96 2.96 -10.96 -16.78
CA HIS A 96 4.28 -10.39 -16.52
C HIS A 96 4.78 -10.77 -15.13
N ARG A 97 6.06 -10.57 -14.88
CA ARG A 97 6.68 -10.72 -13.56
C ARG A 97 7.69 -9.60 -13.33
N HIS A 98 8.00 -9.33 -12.08
CA HIS A 98 9.10 -8.48 -11.68
C HIS A 98 9.80 -9.02 -10.42
N PRO A 99 10.99 -8.49 -10.09
CA PRO A 99 11.84 -9.06 -9.05
C PRO A 99 11.46 -8.63 -7.64
N THR A 100 10.44 -7.78 -7.50
CA THR A 100 9.96 -7.24 -6.23
C THR A 100 8.56 -7.72 -5.95
N GLU A 101 8.14 -7.61 -4.71
CA GLU A 101 6.80 -7.93 -4.31
C GLU A 101 5.81 -6.90 -4.75
N GLU A 102 4.62 -7.37 -5.00
CA GLU A 102 3.49 -6.54 -5.35
C GLU A 102 2.26 -7.04 -4.62
N ILE A 103 1.56 -6.10 -4.01
CA ILE A 103 0.26 -6.36 -3.39
C ILE A 103 -0.84 -5.71 -4.19
N PHE A 104 -2.01 -6.37 -4.19
CA PHE A 104 -3.23 -5.83 -4.76
C PHE A 104 -4.37 -5.88 -3.74
N THR A 105 -5.12 -4.78 -3.67
CA THR A 105 -6.33 -4.65 -2.86
C THR A 105 -7.39 -3.89 -3.65
N PRO A 106 -8.53 -4.48 -4.00
CA PRO A 106 -9.64 -3.72 -4.55
C PRO A 106 -10.15 -2.67 -3.55
N ILE A 107 -10.27 -1.43 -4.02
CA ILE A 107 -10.97 -0.36 -3.29
C ILE A 107 -12.45 -0.37 -3.68
N ARG A 108 -12.72 -0.56 -4.99
CA ARG A 108 -14.07 -0.69 -5.57
C ARG A 108 -14.08 -1.73 -6.68
N GLY A 109 -15.22 -2.37 -6.86
CA GLY A 109 -15.38 -3.45 -7.80
C GLY A 109 -14.64 -4.72 -7.40
N ASP A 110 -14.98 -5.81 -8.06
CA ASP A 110 -14.23 -7.05 -7.91
C ASP A 110 -13.11 -7.11 -8.93
N TRP A 111 -12.02 -7.75 -8.56
CA TRP A 111 -10.85 -7.94 -9.42
C TRP A 111 -10.39 -9.39 -9.40
N GLU A 112 -9.87 -9.87 -10.50
CA GLU A 112 -9.28 -11.19 -10.62
C GLU A 112 -7.76 -11.06 -10.83
N ILE A 113 -6.99 -11.72 -9.98
CA ILE A 113 -5.54 -11.87 -10.14
C ILE A 113 -5.32 -13.27 -10.70
N TYR A 114 -4.69 -13.37 -11.86
CA TYR A 114 -4.44 -14.64 -12.52
C TYR A 114 -2.94 -14.85 -12.75
N TRP A 115 -2.52 -16.09 -12.82
CA TRP A 115 -1.11 -16.49 -13.00
C TRP A 115 -0.98 -17.83 -13.71
N LEU A 116 0.26 -18.17 -14.11
CA LEU A 116 0.56 -19.47 -14.68
C LEU A 116 1.12 -20.43 -13.63
N GLU A 117 0.45 -21.58 -13.47
CA GLU A 117 0.99 -22.79 -12.83
C GLU A 117 1.51 -23.72 -13.91
N GLY A 118 2.77 -23.55 -14.35
CA GLY A 118 3.25 -24.14 -15.60
C GLY A 118 2.56 -23.50 -16.80
N GLU A 119 1.83 -24.31 -17.59
CA GLU A 119 1.06 -23.85 -18.75
C GLU A 119 -0.44 -23.61 -18.43
N VAL A 120 -0.85 -23.80 -17.16
CA VAL A 120 -2.25 -23.70 -16.77
C VAL A 120 -2.51 -22.36 -16.09
N GLU A 121 -3.45 -21.58 -16.63
CA GLU A 121 -3.91 -20.37 -15.96
C GLU A 121 -4.68 -20.73 -14.68
N ARG A 122 -4.31 -20.08 -13.59
CA ARG A 122 -5.00 -20.10 -12.31
C ARG A 122 -5.40 -18.68 -11.94
N SER A 123 -6.41 -18.54 -11.10
CA SER A 123 -6.83 -17.23 -10.64
C SER A 123 -7.41 -17.24 -9.23
N VAL A 124 -7.48 -16.05 -8.65
CA VAL A 124 -8.18 -15.75 -7.42
C VAL A 124 -8.98 -14.46 -7.63
N LYS A 125 -10.25 -14.49 -7.25
CA LYS A 125 -11.11 -13.30 -7.28
C LYS A 125 -11.04 -12.59 -5.92
N LEU A 126 -10.87 -11.26 -5.94
CA LEU A 126 -10.80 -10.39 -4.77
C LEU A 126 -11.96 -9.41 -4.80
N GLY A 127 -12.65 -9.24 -3.67
CA GLY A 127 -13.60 -8.16 -3.44
C GLY A 127 -12.96 -7.00 -2.67
N PRO A 128 -13.68 -5.85 -2.50
CA PRO A 128 -13.17 -4.69 -1.79
C PRO A 128 -12.68 -5.00 -0.38
N GLY A 129 -11.38 -4.73 -0.15
CA GLY A 129 -10.66 -4.99 1.09
C GLY A 129 -10.02 -6.37 1.21
N ASP A 130 -10.28 -7.32 0.30
CA ASP A 130 -9.41 -8.50 0.20
C ASP A 130 -8.03 -8.06 -0.30
N ILE A 131 -7.00 -8.78 0.08
CA ILE A 131 -5.63 -8.48 -0.33
C ILE A 131 -4.89 -9.72 -0.77
N VAL A 132 -4.09 -9.59 -1.81
CA VAL A 132 -3.12 -10.61 -2.24
C VAL A 132 -1.72 -10.03 -2.22
N ASN A 133 -0.76 -10.80 -1.72
CA ASN A 133 0.66 -10.56 -1.92
C ASN A 133 1.18 -11.54 -2.98
N VAL A 134 1.46 -11.03 -4.16
CA VAL A 134 1.87 -11.87 -5.28
C VAL A 134 3.31 -12.36 -5.09
N PRO A 135 3.56 -13.68 -5.09
CA PRO A 135 4.91 -14.19 -4.94
C PRO A 135 5.85 -13.74 -6.06
N ILE A 136 7.07 -13.36 -5.67
CA ILE A 136 8.09 -12.87 -6.60
C ILE A 136 8.39 -13.90 -7.71
N GLY A 137 8.49 -13.41 -8.95
CA GLY A 137 8.91 -14.18 -10.11
C GLY A 137 7.85 -15.07 -10.76
N ILE A 138 6.62 -15.09 -10.23
CA ILE A 138 5.49 -15.74 -10.91
C ILE A 138 4.99 -14.85 -12.05
N TYR A 139 4.68 -15.45 -13.22
CA TYR A 139 3.96 -14.73 -14.27
C TYR A 139 2.51 -14.54 -13.84
N ARG A 140 2.10 -13.30 -13.59
CA ARG A 140 0.74 -12.93 -13.19
C ARG A 140 0.22 -11.78 -14.06
N GLY A 141 -1.07 -11.66 -14.07
CA GLY A 141 -1.81 -10.53 -14.57
C GLY A 141 -2.99 -10.22 -13.64
N PHE A 142 -3.74 -9.21 -13.97
CA PHE A 142 -4.97 -8.88 -13.28
C PHE A 142 -6.01 -8.34 -14.26
N ARG A 143 -7.28 -8.46 -13.91
CA ARG A 143 -8.38 -7.93 -14.72
C ARG A 143 -9.57 -7.53 -13.85
N GLY A 144 -10.32 -6.52 -14.25
CA GLY A 144 -11.61 -6.20 -13.66
C GLY A 144 -12.54 -7.41 -13.73
N ALA A 145 -13.29 -7.66 -12.67
CA ALA A 145 -14.19 -8.83 -12.56
C ALA A 145 -15.60 -8.44 -12.10
N SER A 146 -15.97 -7.18 -12.32
CA SER A 146 -17.30 -6.62 -12.08
C SER A 146 -17.63 -5.56 -13.13
N ASP A 147 -18.91 -5.27 -13.31
CA ASP A 147 -19.39 -4.21 -14.22
C ASP A 147 -19.42 -2.83 -13.52
N ASP A 148 -18.71 -2.68 -12.39
CA ASP A 148 -18.59 -1.40 -11.72
C ASP A 148 -17.75 -0.43 -12.59
N PRO A 149 -18.32 0.67 -13.09
CA PRO A 149 -17.60 1.62 -13.94
C PRO A 149 -16.51 2.39 -13.18
N ASP A 150 -16.60 2.41 -11.85
CA ASP A 150 -15.66 3.06 -10.94
C ASP A 150 -14.68 2.06 -10.30
N ALA A 151 -14.55 0.85 -10.86
CA ALA A 151 -13.66 -0.17 -10.35
C ALA A 151 -12.25 0.36 -10.18
N LEU A 152 -11.69 0.18 -8.99
CA LEU A 152 -10.40 0.75 -8.56
C LEU A 152 -9.60 -0.28 -7.81
N LEU A 153 -8.42 -0.61 -8.34
CA LEU A 153 -7.46 -1.51 -7.72
C LEU A 153 -6.28 -0.72 -7.15
N PHE A 154 -6.02 -0.88 -5.87
CA PHE A 154 -4.80 -0.40 -5.20
C PHE A 154 -3.67 -1.39 -5.45
N ALA A 155 -2.51 -0.89 -5.81
CA ALA A 155 -1.28 -1.64 -5.93
C ALA A 155 -0.15 -0.97 -5.17
N ALA A 156 0.65 -1.75 -4.44
CA ALA A 156 1.91 -1.28 -3.90
C ALA A 156 3.03 -2.26 -4.25
N VAL A 157 4.16 -1.69 -4.67
CA VAL A 157 5.35 -2.44 -5.11
C VAL A 157 6.48 -2.12 -4.15
N GLY A 158 7.15 -3.14 -3.64
CA GLY A 158 8.22 -2.99 -2.66
C GLY A 158 9.58 -2.65 -3.27
N GLY A 159 10.43 -2.09 -2.43
CA GLY A 159 11.82 -1.81 -2.70
C GLY A 159 12.12 -0.41 -3.25
N PRO A 160 13.35 0.10 -2.98
CA PRO A 160 13.81 1.38 -3.52
C PRO A 160 14.05 1.31 -5.04
N ASP A 161 14.26 0.11 -5.58
CA ASP A 161 14.33 -0.21 -6.99
C ASP A 161 13.31 -1.30 -7.30
N THR A 162 12.19 -0.91 -7.89
CA THR A 162 11.08 -1.79 -8.25
C THR A 162 11.42 -2.78 -9.36
N GLY A 163 12.54 -2.56 -10.07
CA GLY A 163 13.00 -3.43 -11.15
C GLY A 163 12.31 -3.18 -12.47
N ARG A 164 12.54 -4.12 -13.39
CA ARG A 164 11.94 -4.11 -14.72
C ARG A 164 10.83 -5.15 -14.81
N ILE A 165 9.91 -4.91 -15.72
CA ILE A 165 8.93 -5.90 -16.11
C ILE A 165 9.62 -6.95 -17.00
N ASP A 166 9.40 -8.21 -16.69
CA ASP A 166 9.68 -9.33 -17.55
C ASP A 166 8.35 -9.88 -18.07
N TRP A 167 8.03 -9.57 -19.32
CA TRP A 167 6.81 -9.99 -19.98
C TRP A 167 6.88 -11.49 -20.36
N HIS A 168 5.75 -12.18 -20.26
CA HIS A 168 5.65 -13.51 -20.83
C HIS A 168 5.90 -13.44 -22.35
N PRO A 169 6.63 -14.40 -22.96
CA PRO A 169 6.99 -14.37 -24.38
C PRO A 169 5.79 -14.15 -25.33
N SER A 170 4.62 -14.71 -25.01
CA SER A 170 3.41 -14.51 -25.81
C SER A 170 2.92 -13.05 -25.82
N VAL A 171 3.15 -12.30 -24.74
CA VAL A 171 2.79 -10.89 -24.65
C VAL A 171 3.71 -10.04 -25.53
N ILE A 172 5.02 -10.30 -25.48
CA ILE A 172 6.01 -9.62 -26.34
C ILE A 172 5.68 -9.83 -27.82
N GLU A 173 5.38 -11.07 -28.19
CA GLU A 173 5.02 -11.43 -29.57
C GLU A 173 3.73 -10.73 -30.01
N ALA A 174 2.72 -10.67 -29.15
CA ALA A 174 1.47 -9.98 -29.44
C ALA A 174 1.67 -8.47 -29.56
N ALA A 175 2.44 -7.86 -28.64
CA ALA A 175 2.68 -6.40 -28.60
C ALA A 175 3.38 -5.88 -29.86
N ARG A 176 4.35 -6.62 -30.41
CA ARG A 176 5.00 -6.27 -31.67
C ARG A 176 4.02 -6.02 -32.82
N ARG A 177 2.92 -6.78 -32.83
CA ARG A 177 1.85 -6.61 -33.85
C ARG A 177 1.05 -5.32 -33.67
N THR A 178 1.10 -4.69 -32.50
CA THR A 178 0.48 -3.39 -32.22
C THR A 178 1.42 -2.21 -32.44
N GLY A 179 2.66 -2.46 -32.89
CA GLY A 179 3.70 -1.46 -33.09
C GLY A 179 4.36 -1.00 -31.81
N LEU A 180 4.36 -1.86 -30.77
CA LEU A 180 5.05 -1.61 -29.50
C LEU A 180 6.18 -2.63 -29.29
N ALA A 181 7.27 -2.15 -28.68
CA ALA A 181 8.39 -2.94 -28.21
C ALA A 181 9.04 -2.25 -27.02
N VAL A 182 10.05 -2.85 -26.41
CA VAL A 182 10.87 -2.23 -25.36
C VAL A 182 12.36 -2.26 -25.75
N ASP A 183 13.10 -1.26 -25.32
CA ASP A 183 14.55 -1.19 -25.50
C ASP A 183 15.31 -1.99 -24.41
N ALA A 184 16.63 -2.04 -24.52
CA ALA A 184 17.49 -2.72 -23.55
C ALA A 184 17.47 -2.08 -22.14
N ALA A 185 17.01 -0.84 -22.02
CA ALA A 185 16.79 -0.15 -20.74
C ALA A 185 15.39 -0.45 -20.14
N GLY A 186 14.49 -1.10 -20.91
CA GLY A 186 13.10 -1.36 -20.54
C GLY A 186 12.17 -0.20 -20.85
N ASN A 187 12.57 0.74 -21.70
CA ASN A 187 11.71 1.84 -22.12
C ASN A 187 10.84 1.43 -23.30
N LEU A 188 9.60 1.92 -23.32
CA LEU A 188 8.64 1.66 -24.38
C LEU A 188 9.10 2.30 -25.70
N LEU A 189 9.06 1.54 -26.78
CA LEU A 189 9.29 1.97 -28.14
C LEU A 189 8.01 1.90 -28.95
N GLU A 190 7.75 2.92 -29.79
CA GLU A 190 6.57 3.01 -30.64
C GLU A 190 6.93 3.20 -32.11
N GLY A 191 6.04 2.75 -33.02
CA GLY A 191 6.12 2.97 -34.45
C GLY A 191 7.41 2.39 -35.06
N SER A 192 8.17 3.21 -35.80
CA SER A 192 9.42 2.76 -36.44
C SER A 192 10.51 2.35 -35.44
N ALA A 193 10.53 2.93 -34.25
CA ALA A 193 11.46 2.54 -33.19
C ALA A 193 11.19 1.10 -32.69
N ALA A 194 9.94 0.66 -32.68
CA ALA A 194 9.55 -0.69 -32.27
C ALA A 194 10.00 -1.81 -33.26
N THR A 195 10.50 -1.43 -34.41
CA THR A 195 11.06 -2.36 -35.43
C THR A 195 12.54 -2.13 -35.71
N SER A 196 13.17 -1.23 -34.96
CA SER A 196 14.59 -0.87 -35.12
C SER A 196 15.52 -1.80 -34.32
N ASP A 197 16.83 -1.62 -34.51
CA ASP A 197 17.87 -2.30 -33.74
C ASP A 197 17.89 -1.95 -32.25
N LEU A 198 17.08 -0.94 -31.83
CA LEU A 198 16.92 -0.56 -30.44
C LEU A 198 16.10 -1.58 -29.63
N VAL A 199 15.31 -2.43 -30.30
CA VAL A 199 14.46 -3.43 -29.62
C VAL A 199 15.32 -4.42 -28.86
N ALA A 200 15.01 -4.58 -27.57
CA ALA A 200 15.76 -5.51 -26.72
C ALA A 200 15.62 -6.96 -27.18
N GLN A 201 16.74 -7.65 -27.19
CA GLN A 201 16.79 -9.12 -27.40
C GLN A 201 16.34 -9.86 -26.13
N GLU A 202 16.62 -9.28 -24.97
CA GLU A 202 16.30 -9.82 -23.64
C GLU A 202 15.89 -8.68 -22.70
N THR A 203 14.75 -8.80 -22.06
CA THR A 203 14.20 -7.78 -21.15
C THR A 203 14.25 -8.20 -19.67
N VAL A 204 14.70 -9.43 -19.38
CA VAL A 204 14.66 -10.03 -18.05
C VAL A 204 15.53 -9.26 -17.05
N ASP A 205 14.95 -8.82 -15.94
CA ASP A 205 15.69 -8.25 -14.82
C ASP A 205 16.74 -9.24 -14.29
N LEU A 206 17.95 -8.73 -14.01
CA LEU A 206 19.07 -9.57 -13.56
C LEU A 206 18.75 -10.39 -12.31
N ARG A 207 17.87 -9.88 -11.44
CA ARG A 207 17.41 -10.59 -10.23
C ARG A 207 16.52 -11.79 -10.52
N LEU A 208 15.91 -11.85 -11.71
CA LEU A 208 15.07 -12.97 -12.18
C LEU A 208 15.80 -13.89 -13.14
N ARG A 209 16.95 -13.46 -13.70
CA ARG A 209 17.69 -14.23 -14.69
C ARG A 209 18.13 -15.58 -14.12
N GLY A 210 17.80 -16.66 -14.84
CA GLY A 210 18.13 -18.03 -14.42
C GLY A 210 17.30 -18.56 -13.24
N ARG A 211 16.36 -17.79 -12.71
CA ARG A 211 15.43 -18.29 -11.68
C ARG A 211 14.28 -19.05 -12.34
N ASN A 212 13.99 -20.22 -11.79
CA ASN A 212 12.79 -20.97 -12.17
C ASN A 212 11.53 -20.16 -11.85
N VAL A 213 10.55 -20.21 -12.73
CA VAL A 213 9.22 -19.65 -12.46
C VAL A 213 8.53 -20.52 -11.39
N PRO A 214 8.12 -19.94 -10.25
CA PRO A 214 7.42 -20.71 -9.21
C PRO A 214 6.12 -21.30 -9.75
N ARG A 215 5.80 -22.54 -9.34
CA ARG A 215 4.51 -23.18 -9.62
C ARG A 215 3.67 -23.15 -8.35
N ILE A 216 2.58 -22.42 -8.39
CA ILE A 216 1.71 -22.20 -7.23
C ILE A 216 0.29 -22.56 -7.63
N SER A 217 -0.30 -23.53 -6.95
CA SER A 217 -1.71 -23.90 -7.17
C SER A 217 -2.64 -22.83 -6.60
N ALA A 218 -3.88 -22.78 -7.08
CA ALA A 218 -4.89 -21.85 -6.55
C ALA A 218 -5.10 -22.02 -5.05
N ALA A 219 -5.12 -23.26 -4.55
CA ALA A 219 -5.26 -23.52 -3.11
C ALA A 219 -4.04 -23.04 -2.29
N ALA A 220 -2.83 -23.16 -2.84
CA ALA A 220 -1.62 -22.66 -2.19
C ALA A 220 -1.59 -21.12 -2.18
N MET A 221 -1.96 -20.47 -3.27
CA MET A 221 -2.07 -19.01 -3.35
C MET A 221 -3.08 -18.49 -2.33
N GLU A 222 -4.29 -19.04 -2.31
CA GLU A 222 -5.34 -18.67 -1.36
C GLU A 222 -4.87 -18.81 0.09
N LYS A 223 -4.16 -19.88 0.42
CA LYS A 223 -3.71 -20.17 1.78
C LYS A 223 -2.56 -19.28 2.25
N SER A 224 -1.58 -18.98 1.37
CA SER A 224 -0.32 -18.36 1.78
C SER A 224 -0.18 -16.90 1.39
N SER A 225 -0.95 -16.44 0.41
CA SER A 225 -0.73 -15.14 -0.22
C SER A 225 -1.99 -14.26 -0.26
N VAL A 226 -3.15 -14.80 0.14
CA VAL A 226 -4.41 -14.05 0.17
C VAL A 226 -4.91 -13.91 1.60
N ALA A 227 -5.38 -12.72 1.94
CA ALA A 227 -6.12 -12.52 3.17
C ALA A 227 -7.50 -11.93 2.86
N ARG A 228 -8.54 -12.60 3.36
CA ARG A 228 -9.94 -12.25 3.14
C ARG A 228 -10.42 -11.31 4.24
N VAL A 229 -10.82 -10.09 3.86
CA VAL A 229 -11.21 -9.05 4.84
C VAL A 229 -12.29 -9.52 5.82
N ALA A 230 -13.25 -10.33 5.35
CA ALA A 230 -14.33 -10.86 6.18
C ALA A 230 -13.85 -11.87 7.26
N ALA A 231 -12.70 -12.52 7.02
CA ALA A 231 -12.12 -13.50 7.96
C ALA A 231 -11.04 -12.89 8.86
N MET A 232 -10.55 -11.69 8.58
CA MET A 232 -9.50 -11.05 9.35
C MET A 232 -9.99 -10.64 10.73
N LYS A 233 -9.21 -11.00 11.74
CA LYS A 233 -9.36 -10.54 13.13
C LYS A 233 -8.07 -9.89 13.57
N GLY A 234 -8.17 -8.80 14.30
CA GLY A 234 -7.04 -8.03 14.80
C GLY A 234 -7.06 -7.89 16.31
N SER A 235 -6.20 -7.03 16.81
CA SER A 235 -6.05 -6.69 18.21
C SER A 235 -6.83 -5.43 18.58
N ALA A 236 -7.53 -5.47 19.72
CA ALA A 236 -8.11 -4.29 20.34
C ALA A 236 -7.19 -3.66 21.39
N ILE A 237 -5.96 -4.17 21.52
CA ILE A 237 -4.97 -3.71 22.51
C ILE A 237 -3.53 -3.81 21.94
N ALA A 238 -3.33 -3.36 20.73
CA ALA A 238 -2.00 -3.26 20.11
C ALA A 238 -1.19 -2.07 20.66
N PHE A 239 -1.87 -1.01 21.11
CA PHE A 239 -1.28 0.28 21.48
C PHE A 239 -1.83 0.84 22.79
N VAL A 240 -1.02 1.67 23.43
CA VAL A 240 -1.31 2.27 24.72
C VAL A 240 -2.57 3.14 24.73
N ASP A 241 -2.95 3.73 23.60
CA ASP A 241 -4.09 4.62 23.48
C ASP A 241 -5.45 3.91 23.33
N GLN A 242 -5.46 2.61 22.98
CA GLN A 242 -6.71 1.90 22.61
C GLN A 242 -7.72 1.73 23.77
N ARG A 243 -7.34 2.01 25.01
CA ARG A 243 -8.26 2.10 26.15
C ARG A 243 -8.70 3.51 26.49
N ILE A 244 -8.13 4.51 25.86
CA ILE A 244 -8.57 5.90 26.02
C ILE A 244 -9.91 6.06 25.29
N PRO A 245 -10.97 6.62 25.92
CA PRO A 245 -12.24 6.87 25.26
C PRO A 245 -12.10 7.64 23.95
N GLY A 246 -12.70 7.13 22.88
CA GLY A 246 -12.59 7.69 21.53
C GLY A 246 -11.43 7.13 20.70
N HIS A 247 -10.60 6.25 21.28
CA HIS A 247 -9.46 5.66 20.55
C HIS A 247 -9.56 4.15 20.39
N GLU A 248 -10.71 3.57 20.72
CA GLU A 248 -10.97 2.14 20.55
C GLU A 248 -11.02 1.78 19.07
N ARG A 249 -10.22 0.82 18.67
CA ARG A 249 -10.13 0.33 17.30
C ARG A 249 -9.60 -1.10 17.25
N GLU A 250 -9.77 -1.76 16.13
CA GLU A 250 -9.15 -3.04 15.82
C GLU A 250 -7.96 -2.80 14.88
N ILE A 251 -6.79 -3.31 15.23
CA ILE A 251 -5.57 -3.30 14.43
C ILE A 251 -5.35 -4.69 13.85
N ILE A 252 -5.21 -4.79 12.54
CA ILE A 252 -5.05 -6.04 11.81
C ILE A 252 -3.76 -5.96 11.01
N ASP A 253 -2.69 -6.57 11.47
CA ASP A 253 -1.48 -6.70 10.67
C ASP A 253 -1.73 -7.70 9.54
N VAL A 254 -1.60 -7.22 8.30
CA VAL A 254 -1.89 -8.04 7.12
C VAL A 254 -0.59 -8.58 6.53
N ILE A 255 0.39 -7.73 6.31
CA ILE A 255 1.71 -8.09 5.78
C ILE A 255 2.78 -7.42 6.62
N GLY A 256 3.73 -8.20 7.11
CA GLY A 256 4.72 -7.73 8.06
C GLY A 256 4.10 -7.36 9.40
N MET A 257 4.93 -7.22 10.40
CA MET A 257 4.53 -6.57 11.63
C MET A 257 4.75 -5.07 11.45
N GLY A 258 3.67 -4.32 11.42
CA GLY A 258 3.73 -2.87 11.49
C GLY A 258 4.33 -2.40 12.83
N VAL A 259 4.15 -1.15 13.15
CA VAL A 259 4.51 -0.67 14.50
C VAL A 259 3.52 -1.26 15.49
N THR A 260 4.00 -1.88 16.55
CA THR A 260 3.18 -2.38 17.66
C THR A 260 3.92 -2.26 18.98
N GLU A 261 3.17 -2.12 20.07
CA GLU A 261 3.68 -2.10 21.45
C GLU A 261 3.37 -3.41 22.19
N ASN A 262 2.54 -4.27 21.60
CA ASN A 262 2.10 -5.54 22.19
C ASN A 262 2.41 -6.71 21.25
N ALA A 263 3.70 -6.96 21.01
CA ALA A 263 4.15 -8.02 20.11
C ALA A 263 3.75 -9.45 20.56
N GLU A 264 3.39 -9.62 21.83
CA GLU A 264 2.95 -10.91 22.38
C GLU A 264 1.47 -11.22 22.08
N ASP A 265 0.69 -10.25 21.56
CA ASP A 265 -0.71 -10.50 21.19
C ASP A 265 -0.79 -11.36 19.92
N PRO A 266 -1.29 -12.59 19.98
CA PRO A 266 -1.37 -13.48 18.81
C PRO A 266 -2.30 -12.94 17.72
N ASN A 267 -3.21 -12.00 18.03
CA ASN A 267 -4.07 -11.37 17.04
C ASN A 267 -3.31 -10.42 16.11
N LEU A 268 -2.10 -9.99 16.49
CA LEU A 268 -1.20 -9.17 15.67
C LEU A 268 -0.31 -9.99 14.74
N ALA A 269 -0.37 -11.33 14.78
CA ALA A 269 0.32 -12.13 13.79
C ALA A 269 -0.14 -11.75 12.36
N PRO A 270 0.79 -11.48 11.43
CA PRO A 270 0.44 -11.13 10.05
C PRO A 270 -0.45 -12.17 9.39
N LYS A 271 -1.47 -11.72 8.65
CA LYS A 271 -2.44 -12.62 7.99
C LYS A 271 -1.83 -13.29 6.77
N ILE A 272 -0.84 -12.65 6.16
CA ILE A 272 -0.02 -13.21 5.09
C ILE A 272 1.41 -13.33 5.63
N ALA A 273 1.87 -14.57 5.81
CA ALA A 273 3.17 -14.87 6.42
C ALA A 273 4.31 -14.80 5.40
N THR A 274 4.48 -13.64 4.75
CA THR A 274 5.63 -13.38 3.89
C THR A 274 6.60 -12.43 4.57
N PRO A 275 7.91 -12.47 4.26
CA PRO A 275 8.84 -11.47 4.77
C PRO A 275 8.37 -10.06 4.41
N ALA A 276 8.60 -9.09 5.27
CA ALA A 276 8.34 -7.69 4.96
C ALA A 276 9.32 -7.20 3.87
N HIS A 277 8.80 -6.58 2.82
CA HIS A 277 9.56 -6.25 1.61
C HIS A 277 9.78 -4.75 1.41
N GLY A 278 10.15 -4.07 2.45
CA GLY A 278 10.33 -2.64 2.45
C GLY A 278 9.10 -1.86 2.90
N PHE A 279 7.98 -2.54 3.20
CA PHE A 279 6.78 -1.97 3.82
C PHE A 279 5.99 -3.00 4.62
N ALA A 280 5.16 -2.52 5.53
CA ALA A 280 4.14 -3.31 6.21
C ALA A 280 2.74 -2.78 5.84
N VAL A 281 1.74 -3.66 5.86
CA VAL A 281 0.34 -3.32 5.60
C VAL A 281 -0.50 -3.68 6.82
N THR A 282 -1.21 -2.68 7.33
CA THR A 282 -2.13 -2.82 8.45
C THR A 282 -3.51 -2.32 8.05
N TYR A 283 -4.55 -3.06 8.43
CA TYR A 283 -5.92 -2.59 8.34
C TYR A 283 -6.41 -2.13 9.70
N ILE A 284 -7.22 -1.08 9.69
CA ILE A 284 -7.82 -0.50 10.89
C ILE A 284 -9.35 -0.49 10.73
N ARG A 285 -10.06 -1.04 11.74
CA ARG A 285 -11.50 -0.90 11.88
C ARG A 285 -11.81 -0.07 13.11
N ALA A 286 -12.67 0.91 12.98
CA ALA A 286 -13.11 1.73 14.10
C ALA A 286 -14.55 2.21 13.89
N GLY A 287 -15.30 2.31 14.99
CA GLY A 287 -16.61 2.96 14.99
C GLY A 287 -16.49 4.48 14.74
N LYS A 288 -17.61 5.14 14.47
CA LYS A 288 -17.67 6.60 14.28
C LYS A 288 -17.05 7.35 15.46
N GLY A 289 -16.24 8.35 15.16
CA GLY A 289 -15.51 9.16 16.12
C GLY A 289 -14.32 8.48 16.78
N LYS A 290 -14.02 7.21 16.42
CA LYS A 290 -12.94 6.43 17.01
C LYS A 290 -11.76 6.26 16.05
N GLY A 291 -10.56 6.09 16.62
CA GLY A 291 -9.33 5.95 15.84
C GLY A 291 -8.07 6.08 16.68
N ALA A 292 -6.95 6.51 16.10
CA ALA A 292 -5.69 6.65 16.82
C ALA A 292 -5.50 8.05 17.39
N ALA A 293 -4.97 8.12 18.61
CA ALA A 293 -4.55 9.38 19.23
C ALA A 293 -3.28 9.95 18.56
N LEU A 294 -2.90 11.19 18.94
CA LEU A 294 -1.73 11.88 18.40
C LEU A 294 -0.42 11.13 18.67
N HIS A 295 0.24 10.72 17.63
CA HIS A 295 1.52 10.01 17.64
C HIS A 295 2.35 10.36 16.40
N ARG A 296 3.62 10.00 16.38
CA ARG A 296 4.50 10.13 15.21
C ARG A 296 5.40 8.92 15.05
N HIS A 297 5.86 8.72 13.82
CA HIS A 297 6.80 7.67 13.44
C HIS A 297 8.05 8.27 12.79
N PRO A 298 9.18 7.52 12.78
CA PRO A 298 10.38 7.90 12.05
C PRO A 298 10.31 7.54 10.56
N THR A 299 9.28 6.81 10.13
CA THR A 299 9.05 6.34 8.77
C THR A 299 7.77 6.95 8.19
N GLU A 300 7.61 6.83 6.90
CA GLU A 300 6.40 7.25 6.21
C GLU A 300 5.22 6.36 6.54
N GLU A 301 4.07 6.97 6.54
CA GLU A 301 2.80 6.28 6.67
C GLU A 301 1.80 6.83 5.67
N VAL A 302 1.23 5.92 4.91
CA VAL A 302 0.23 6.22 3.89
C VAL A 302 -1.10 5.66 4.33
N PHE A 303 -2.15 6.48 4.25
CA PHE A 303 -3.52 6.05 4.53
C PHE A 303 -4.39 6.15 3.29
N THR A 304 -5.23 5.12 3.08
CA THR A 304 -6.34 5.15 2.12
C THR A 304 -7.56 4.45 2.70
N PRO A 305 -8.72 5.14 2.79
CA PRO A 305 -9.97 4.48 3.14
C PRO A 305 -10.37 3.47 2.05
N ILE A 306 -10.75 2.27 2.49
CA ILE A 306 -11.43 1.28 1.64
C ILE A 306 -12.95 1.42 1.81
N LYS A 307 -13.40 1.64 3.07
CA LYS A 307 -14.82 1.82 3.40
C LYS A 307 -14.98 2.92 4.43
N GLY A 308 -15.99 3.73 4.26
CA GLY A 308 -16.28 4.86 5.14
C GLY A 308 -15.36 6.06 4.89
N THR A 309 -15.69 7.18 5.49
CA THR A 309 -14.92 8.43 5.44
C THR A 309 -14.05 8.52 6.68
N TRP A 310 -12.78 8.76 6.48
CA TRP A 310 -11.81 8.87 7.56
C TRP A 310 -11.20 10.27 7.58
N GLU A 311 -10.88 10.74 8.76
CA GLU A 311 -10.17 11.99 8.96
C GLU A 311 -8.77 11.69 9.49
N VAL A 312 -7.76 12.28 8.86
CA VAL A 312 -6.39 12.34 9.39
C VAL A 312 -6.20 13.74 9.95
N PHE A 313 -5.89 13.83 11.22
CA PHE A 313 -5.69 15.09 11.92
C PHE A 313 -4.28 15.18 12.51
N TRP A 314 -3.77 16.39 12.67
CA TRP A 314 -2.43 16.65 13.18
C TRP A 314 -2.36 17.98 13.92
N MET A 315 -1.25 18.21 14.63
CA MET A 315 -1.00 19.47 15.30
C MET A 315 -0.25 20.44 14.39
N GLU A 316 -0.85 21.57 14.08
CA GLU A 316 -0.20 22.74 13.48
C GLU A 316 0.11 23.75 14.60
N GLY A 317 1.25 23.59 15.26
CA GLY A 317 1.50 24.28 16.53
C GLY A 317 0.59 23.75 17.63
N ASP A 318 -0.24 24.62 18.20
CA ASP A 318 -1.20 24.27 19.26
C ASP A 318 -2.63 24.02 18.73
N MET A 319 -2.84 24.14 17.43
CA MET A 319 -4.15 23.91 16.81
C MET A 319 -4.20 22.54 16.13
N GLU A 320 -5.34 21.87 16.26
CA GLU A 320 -5.63 20.68 15.48
C GLU A 320 -6.09 21.09 14.07
N SER A 321 -5.42 20.53 13.06
CA SER A 321 -5.77 20.62 11.64
C SER A 321 -6.11 19.24 11.13
N ALA A 322 -6.97 19.13 10.12
CA ALA A 322 -7.42 17.84 9.62
C ALA A 322 -7.74 17.87 8.12
N VAL A 323 -7.69 16.67 7.51
CA VAL A 323 -8.21 16.39 6.16
C VAL A 323 -9.12 15.17 6.23
N ALA A 324 -10.30 15.27 5.63
CA ALA A 324 -11.18 14.12 5.44
C ALA A 324 -10.82 13.39 4.14
N LEU A 325 -10.84 12.06 4.16
CA LEU A 325 -10.53 11.17 3.06
C LEU A 325 -11.72 10.29 2.76
N GLU A 326 -12.16 10.30 1.51
CA GLU A 326 -13.16 9.37 0.97
C GLU A 326 -12.50 8.07 0.48
N PRO A 327 -13.24 6.98 0.27
CA PRO A 327 -12.68 5.76 -0.30
C PRO A 327 -11.92 6.00 -1.60
N GLY A 328 -10.63 5.63 -1.59
CA GLY A 328 -9.69 5.84 -2.69
C GLY A 328 -8.89 7.15 -2.64
N ASP A 329 -9.22 8.10 -1.76
CA ASP A 329 -8.28 9.20 -1.47
C ASP A 329 -7.04 8.65 -0.75
N ILE A 330 -5.88 9.24 -0.99
CA ILE A 330 -4.63 8.86 -0.33
C ILE A 330 -4.01 10.07 0.36
N VAL A 331 -3.51 9.86 1.57
CA VAL A 331 -2.59 10.80 2.22
C VAL A 331 -1.27 10.10 2.54
N ASN A 332 -0.16 10.77 2.25
CA ASN A 332 1.17 10.39 2.72
C ASN A 332 1.56 11.35 3.84
N VAL A 333 1.53 10.88 5.08
CA VAL A 333 1.76 11.72 6.25
C VAL A 333 3.24 12.10 6.35
N PRO A 334 3.58 13.40 6.47
CA PRO A 334 4.96 13.83 6.66
C PRO A 334 5.61 13.20 7.89
N ILE A 335 6.84 12.70 7.73
CA ILE A 335 7.61 12.07 8.82
C ILE A 335 7.78 13.05 9.98
N GLY A 336 7.50 12.58 11.20
CA GLY A 336 7.74 13.30 12.45
C GLY A 336 6.65 14.28 12.86
N ILE A 337 5.58 14.44 12.06
CA ILE A 337 4.40 15.20 12.49
C ILE A 337 3.59 14.37 13.51
N PHE A 338 3.10 15.01 14.58
CA PHE A 338 2.12 14.37 15.45
C PHE A 338 0.76 14.34 14.75
N ARG A 339 0.30 13.14 14.38
CA ARG A 339 -0.98 12.92 13.71
C ARG A 339 -1.76 11.83 14.44
N GLY A 340 -3.05 11.84 14.20
CA GLY A 340 -3.99 10.78 14.51
C GLY A 340 -4.92 10.57 13.33
N PHE A 341 -5.83 9.63 13.46
CA PHE A 341 -6.90 9.42 12.49
C PHE A 341 -8.16 8.97 13.21
N ARG A 342 -9.32 9.23 12.60
CA ARG A 342 -10.62 8.80 13.12
C ARG A 342 -11.62 8.51 12.00
N ASN A 343 -12.46 7.52 12.20
CA ASN A 343 -13.61 7.29 11.33
C ASN A 343 -14.65 8.38 11.61
N VAL A 344 -15.05 9.14 10.59
CA VAL A 344 -16.08 10.18 10.70
C VAL A 344 -17.42 9.77 10.06
N SER A 345 -17.49 8.59 9.47
CA SER A 345 -18.70 8.05 8.84
C SER A 345 -19.50 7.16 9.78
N ASP A 346 -20.77 6.95 9.42
CA ASP A 346 -21.65 5.95 10.04
C ASP A 346 -21.54 4.56 9.38
N HIS A 347 -20.53 4.32 8.53
CA HIS A 347 -20.37 3.04 7.84
C HIS A 347 -20.07 1.93 8.86
N PRO A 348 -20.88 0.86 8.94
CA PRO A 348 -20.74 -0.16 9.98
C PRO A 348 -19.41 -0.93 9.90
N ASP A 349 -18.87 -1.07 8.68
CA ASP A 349 -17.63 -1.79 8.38
C ASP A 349 -16.54 -0.83 7.90
N ALA A 350 -16.45 0.38 8.50
CA ALA A 350 -15.43 1.35 8.13
C ALA A 350 -14.03 0.72 8.22
N LEU A 351 -13.27 0.82 7.13
CA LEU A 351 -11.99 0.17 6.96
C LEU A 351 -10.97 1.12 6.35
N LEU A 352 -9.87 1.32 7.06
CA LEU A 352 -8.72 2.10 6.63
C LEU A 352 -7.54 1.18 6.37
N LEU A 353 -6.89 1.33 5.22
CA LEU A 353 -5.60 0.73 4.92
C LEU A 353 -4.50 1.69 5.34
N ALA A 354 -3.54 1.21 6.11
CA ALA A 354 -2.28 1.88 6.41
C ALA A 354 -1.11 1.09 5.79
N LEU A 355 -0.21 1.81 5.13
CA LEU A 355 1.03 1.26 4.61
C LEU A 355 2.19 2.02 5.25
N ILE A 356 3.08 1.31 5.93
CA ILE A 356 4.21 1.89 6.65
C ILE A 356 5.50 1.46 5.96
N GLY A 357 6.36 2.45 5.64
CA GLY A 357 7.59 2.22 4.91
C GLY A 357 8.73 1.68 5.78
N GLY A 358 9.65 0.99 5.10
CA GLY A 358 10.92 0.51 5.65
C GLY A 358 10.87 -0.90 6.22
N PRO A 359 12.04 -1.59 6.25
CA PRO A 359 12.18 -2.89 6.89
C PRO A 359 12.09 -2.80 8.43
N ASP A 360 12.30 -1.61 8.99
CA ASP A 360 12.14 -1.29 10.40
C ASP A 360 11.24 -0.05 10.52
N PRO A 361 9.94 -0.25 10.83
CA PRO A 361 8.97 0.83 10.94
C PRO A 361 9.24 1.74 12.16
N GLY A 362 10.11 1.33 13.07
CA GLY A 362 10.47 2.08 14.27
C GLY A 362 9.47 1.95 15.41
N LYS A 363 9.65 2.84 16.40
CA LYS A 363 8.76 2.92 17.57
C LYS A 363 7.78 4.08 17.43
N VAL A 364 6.63 3.95 18.08
CA VAL A 364 5.68 5.06 18.23
C VAL A 364 6.24 6.08 19.22
N ASP A 365 6.24 7.34 18.85
CA ASP A 365 6.42 8.45 19.78
C ASP A 365 5.08 9.15 20.00
N TRP A 366 4.51 8.94 21.17
CA TRP A 366 3.20 9.48 21.55
C TRP A 366 3.31 10.94 21.98
N HIS A 367 2.28 11.72 21.64
CA HIS A 367 2.16 13.05 22.21
C HIS A 367 2.06 12.98 23.75
N PRO A 368 2.73 13.86 24.52
CA PRO A 368 2.78 13.77 25.99
C PRO A 368 1.41 13.65 26.67
N LYS A 369 0.39 14.30 26.12
CA LYS A 369 -0.98 14.22 26.64
C LYS A 369 -1.53 12.78 26.54
N VAL A 370 -1.27 12.07 25.43
CA VAL A 370 -1.73 10.69 25.23
C VAL A 370 -1.15 9.76 26.28
N ILE A 371 0.15 9.89 26.59
CA ILE A 371 0.80 9.12 27.65
C ILE A 371 0.17 9.38 29.03
N ALA A 372 -0.19 10.63 29.31
CA ALA A 372 -0.87 10.97 30.56
C ALA A 372 -2.27 10.36 30.64
N ASP A 373 -3.03 10.46 29.56
CA ASP A 373 -4.40 9.92 29.48
C ASP A 373 -4.38 8.37 29.54
N ALA A 374 -3.42 7.70 28.88
CA ALA A 374 -3.27 6.25 28.90
C ALA A 374 -3.04 5.70 30.32
N ARG A 375 -2.21 6.39 31.12
CA ARG A 375 -1.96 5.99 32.54
C ARG A 375 -3.25 5.97 33.37
N ALA A 376 -4.17 6.88 33.10
CA ALA A 376 -5.46 6.90 33.75
C ALA A 376 -6.33 5.68 33.40
N THR A 377 -6.06 5.01 32.28
CA THR A 377 -6.71 3.74 31.88
C THR A 377 -5.99 2.47 32.38
N GLY A 378 -4.91 2.64 33.15
CA GLY A 378 -4.08 1.54 33.65
C GLY A 378 -3.11 0.98 32.61
N LEU A 379 -2.79 1.72 31.55
CA LEU A 379 -1.79 1.36 30.56
C LEU A 379 -0.59 2.30 30.60
N ALA A 380 0.59 1.77 30.33
CA ALA A 380 1.83 2.50 30.17
C ALA A 380 2.73 1.82 29.14
N ILE A 381 3.83 2.46 28.81
CA ILE A 381 4.89 1.92 27.95
C ILE A 381 6.17 1.85 28.77
N ASP A 382 6.87 0.72 28.70
CA ASP A 382 8.19 0.56 29.31
C ASP A 382 9.29 1.29 28.52
N ASP A 383 10.54 1.23 29.00
CA ASP A 383 11.69 1.89 28.37
C ASP A 383 12.05 1.28 27.01
N ASP A 384 11.61 0.05 26.73
CA ASP A 384 11.79 -0.64 25.45
C ASP A 384 10.66 -0.38 24.45
N GLY A 385 9.62 0.35 24.87
CA GLY A 385 8.45 0.69 24.04
C GLY A 385 7.39 -0.40 24.00
N ASN A 386 7.38 -1.33 24.96
CA ASN A 386 6.37 -2.35 25.07
C ASN A 386 5.20 -1.90 25.96
N LEU A 387 4.02 -2.32 25.61
CA LEU A 387 2.82 -2.06 26.39
C LEU A 387 2.87 -2.84 27.72
N ILE A 388 2.67 -2.13 28.79
CA ILE A 388 2.58 -2.70 30.14
C ILE A 388 1.30 -2.24 30.85
N VAL A 389 0.81 -3.06 31.78
CA VAL A 389 -0.24 -2.64 32.71
C VAL A 389 0.42 -1.73 33.76
N ALA A 390 -0.03 -0.49 33.85
CA ALA A 390 0.49 0.43 34.86
C ALA A 390 0.10 -0.11 36.25
N THR A 391 1.09 -0.45 37.05
CA THR A 391 0.85 -0.65 38.50
C THR A 391 0.34 0.67 39.07
N ALA A 392 -0.79 0.64 39.75
CA ALA A 392 -1.30 1.81 40.44
C ALA A 392 -0.13 2.43 41.25
N ALA A 393 0.16 3.70 40.95
CA ALA A 393 1.20 4.41 41.68
C ALA A 393 0.88 4.35 43.16
N GLN A 394 1.79 3.76 43.95
CA GLN A 394 1.82 3.91 45.40
C GLN A 394 2.06 5.37 45.76
#